data_f00dc8aafaaa0808267f62c5ca31a90d
#
_entry.id   f00dc8aafaaa0808267f62c5ca31a90d
#
_cell.length_a   1.000
_cell.length_b   1.000
_cell.length_c   1.000
_cell.angle_alpha   90.00
_cell.angle_beta   90.00
_cell.angle_gamma   90.00
#
_symmetry.space_group_name_H-M   'P 1'
#
loop_
_entity.id
_entity.type
_entity.pdbx_description
1 polymer ?
#
loop_
_entity_poly.entity_id
_entity_poly.type
_entity_poly.pdbx_seq_one_letter_code
_entity_poly.pdbx_strand_id
1 'polypeptide(L)'
;MKFFNYRDGKLSFQDSIAPNHGIGFGARHLDFHQNGNWIYIAVERQSEIHFLRIDEKAISKTIEQKASTLSQSIQPGVRQAVSAIHIHPSGDFVYVSNRAYSSGNYASGNTIPNGEDNIATFKIDKETGRVNLIQNIDTNGSLPRTFSIDPSGRLLIAANSEPASKKNELGQVVQLPVSLNLFKIGDDGKLEQSENLSFPGEDQLLFWAGFL
;
A
#
# COMPACT_ATOMS: atom_id res chain seq x y z
N MET A 1 3.37 -1.68 -17.44
CA MET A 1 4.19 -2.77 -16.86
C MET A 1 4.72 -3.64 -17.99
N LYS A 2 5.91 -4.23 -17.80
CA LYS A 2 6.49 -5.19 -18.76
C LYS A 2 6.64 -6.53 -18.04
N PHE A 3 6.38 -7.62 -18.76
CA PHE A 3 6.47 -8.99 -18.26
C PHE A 3 7.58 -9.73 -18.98
N PHE A 4 8.34 -10.50 -18.23
CA PHE A 4 9.44 -11.29 -18.73
C PHE A 4 9.33 -12.71 -18.21
N ASN A 5 9.61 -13.68 -19.06
CA ASN A 5 9.89 -15.04 -18.64
C ASN A 5 11.32 -15.13 -18.13
N TYR A 6 11.50 -15.82 -17.00
CA TYR A 6 12.81 -16.16 -16.50
C TYR A 6 13.05 -17.67 -16.67
N ARG A 7 14.05 -18.03 -17.43
CA ARG A 7 14.45 -19.42 -17.65
C ARG A 7 15.97 -19.51 -17.79
N ASP A 8 16.58 -20.46 -17.08
CA ASP A 8 18.03 -20.75 -17.18
C ASP A 8 18.92 -19.51 -17.04
N GLY A 9 18.63 -18.67 -16.04
CA GLY A 9 19.37 -17.43 -15.78
C GLY A 9 19.11 -16.29 -16.75
N LYS A 10 18.16 -16.43 -17.70
CA LYS A 10 17.87 -15.44 -18.73
C LYS A 10 16.46 -14.90 -18.63
N LEU A 11 16.33 -13.59 -18.84
CA LEU A 11 15.04 -12.90 -19.00
C LEU A 11 14.72 -12.77 -20.48
N SER A 12 13.53 -13.20 -20.88
CA SER A 12 12.98 -12.95 -22.22
C SER A 12 11.70 -12.16 -22.10
N PHE A 13 11.58 -11.07 -22.87
CA PHE A 13 10.38 -10.26 -22.92
C PHE A 13 9.19 -11.11 -23.39
N GLN A 14 8.10 -11.05 -22.65
CA GLN A 14 6.88 -11.77 -22.97
C GLN A 14 5.79 -10.82 -23.48
N ASP A 15 5.43 -9.81 -22.69
CA ASP A 15 4.32 -8.90 -23.01
C ASP A 15 4.40 -7.61 -22.18
N SER A 16 3.48 -6.68 -22.45
CA SER A 16 3.33 -5.45 -21.69
C SER A 16 1.87 -5.06 -21.54
N ILE A 17 1.54 -4.45 -20.39
CA ILE A 17 0.26 -3.81 -20.13
C ILE A 17 0.50 -2.31 -19.97
N ALA A 18 -0.16 -1.53 -20.81
CA ALA A 18 -0.07 -0.09 -20.84
C ALA A 18 -1.46 0.54 -21.05
N PRO A 19 -2.38 0.46 -20.04
CA PRO A 19 -3.68 1.10 -20.13
C PRO A 19 -3.52 2.57 -20.51
N ASN A 20 -4.40 3.08 -21.38
CA ASN A 20 -4.32 4.45 -21.91
C ASN A 20 -2.93 4.80 -22.50
N HIS A 21 -2.35 3.87 -23.26
CA HIS A 21 -0.99 4.00 -23.83
C HIS A 21 0.11 4.27 -22.78
N GLY A 22 -0.14 3.89 -21.51
CA GLY A 22 0.76 4.10 -20.37
C GLY A 22 0.66 5.49 -19.74
N ILE A 23 -0.17 6.37 -20.28
CA ILE A 23 -0.37 7.70 -19.73
C ILE A 23 -1.26 7.60 -18.46
N GLY A 24 -0.74 8.09 -17.35
CA GLY A 24 -1.44 8.08 -16.07
C GLY A 24 -1.52 6.72 -15.38
N PHE A 25 -1.06 5.62 -15.99
CA PHE A 25 -0.99 4.32 -15.35
C PHE A 25 0.25 4.26 -14.44
N GLY A 26 0.08 4.66 -13.20
CA GLY A 26 1.12 4.72 -12.19
C GLY A 26 1.28 3.42 -11.41
N ALA A 27 1.39 2.26 -12.09
CA ALA A 27 1.67 0.99 -11.42
C ALA A 27 3.00 1.08 -10.65
N ARG A 28 2.95 0.82 -9.35
CA ARG A 28 4.10 0.95 -8.45
C ARG A 28 4.58 -0.41 -7.92
N HIS A 29 3.76 -1.07 -7.13
CA HIS A 29 4.01 -2.40 -6.61
C HIS A 29 2.88 -3.34 -7.03
N LEU A 30 3.17 -4.62 -7.01
CA LEU A 30 2.21 -5.67 -7.31
C LEU A 30 2.51 -6.91 -6.47
N ASP A 31 1.51 -7.74 -6.30
CA ASP A 31 1.67 -9.04 -5.69
C ASP A 31 0.85 -10.11 -6.42
N PHE A 32 1.36 -11.34 -6.46
CA PHE A 32 0.72 -12.48 -7.10
C PHE A 32 0.00 -13.33 -6.06
N HIS A 33 -1.25 -13.61 -6.32
CA HIS A 33 -1.99 -14.54 -5.47
C HIS A 33 -1.44 -15.96 -5.59
N GLN A 34 -1.44 -16.71 -4.49
CA GLN A 34 -0.86 -18.05 -4.41
C GLN A 34 -1.52 -19.06 -5.36
N ASN A 35 -2.77 -18.82 -5.80
CA ASN A 35 -3.45 -19.67 -6.79
C ASN A 35 -2.85 -19.56 -8.21
N GLY A 36 -1.92 -18.62 -8.44
CA GLY A 36 -1.27 -18.41 -9.72
C GLY A 36 -2.13 -17.74 -10.80
N ASN A 37 -3.39 -17.40 -10.50
CA ASN A 37 -4.34 -16.89 -11.50
C ASN A 37 -4.67 -15.40 -11.34
N TRP A 38 -4.24 -14.77 -10.25
CA TRP A 38 -4.61 -13.40 -9.91
C TRP A 38 -3.39 -12.55 -9.59
N ILE A 39 -3.46 -11.29 -9.99
CA ILE A 39 -2.46 -10.27 -9.68
C ILE A 39 -3.16 -9.00 -9.21
N TYR A 40 -2.64 -8.42 -8.14
CA TYR A 40 -3.11 -7.15 -7.59
C TYR A 40 -2.01 -6.11 -7.71
N ILE A 41 -2.39 -4.91 -8.16
CA ILE A 41 -1.46 -3.83 -8.48
C ILE A 41 -1.84 -2.59 -7.70
N ALA A 42 -0.91 -2.06 -6.94
CA ALA A 42 -1.00 -0.74 -6.34
C ALA A 42 -0.71 0.33 -7.40
N VAL A 43 -1.72 1.15 -7.73
CA VAL A 43 -1.63 2.20 -8.74
C VAL A 43 -1.47 3.55 -8.06
N GLU A 44 -0.22 4.03 -7.99
CA GLU A 44 0.23 5.05 -7.05
C GLU A 44 -0.58 6.34 -7.09
N ARG A 45 -0.72 6.94 -8.28
CA ARG A 45 -1.29 8.28 -8.42
C ARG A 45 -2.82 8.32 -8.34
N GLN A 46 -3.45 7.18 -8.56
CA GLN A 46 -4.90 7.03 -8.53
C GLN A 46 -5.42 6.66 -7.13
N SER A 47 -4.53 6.27 -6.22
CA SER A 47 -4.89 5.68 -4.92
C SER A 47 -5.88 4.52 -5.10
N GLU A 48 -5.51 3.62 -6.00
CA GLU A 48 -6.33 2.47 -6.37
C GLU A 48 -5.54 1.16 -6.29
N ILE A 49 -6.28 0.08 -6.03
CA ILE A 49 -5.86 -1.29 -6.29
C ILE A 49 -6.52 -1.76 -7.58
N HIS A 50 -5.73 -2.30 -8.51
CA HIS A 50 -6.24 -2.91 -9.72
C HIS A 50 -6.07 -4.43 -9.65
N PHE A 51 -7.11 -5.15 -10.02
CA PHE A 51 -7.12 -6.61 -10.12
C PHE A 51 -7.09 -7.04 -11.58
N LEU A 52 -6.20 -7.99 -11.91
CA LEU A 52 -6.09 -8.62 -13.23
C LEU A 52 -6.02 -10.14 -13.07
N ARG A 53 -6.44 -10.86 -14.13
CA ARG A 53 -6.31 -12.31 -14.21
C ARG A 53 -5.03 -12.72 -14.94
N ILE A 54 -4.59 -13.92 -14.64
CA ILE A 54 -3.54 -14.62 -15.38
C ILE A 54 -4.22 -15.81 -16.05
N ASP A 55 -4.31 -15.77 -17.37
CA ASP A 55 -4.94 -16.81 -18.16
C ASP A 55 -3.86 -17.54 -18.99
N GLU A 56 -3.82 -18.87 -18.89
CA GLU A 56 -2.87 -19.71 -19.64
C GLU A 56 -1.40 -19.21 -19.64
N LYS A 57 -0.94 -18.72 -18.48
CA LYS A 57 0.40 -18.13 -18.26
C LYS A 57 0.62 -16.75 -18.90
N ALA A 58 -0.43 -16.12 -19.39
CA ALA A 58 -0.40 -14.72 -19.85
C ALA A 58 -1.22 -13.84 -18.91
N ILE A 59 -0.72 -12.63 -18.64
CA ILE A 59 -1.49 -11.66 -17.83
C ILE A 59 -2.50 -11.00 -18.74
N SER A 60 -3.79 -11.06 -18.34
CA SER A 60 -4.88 -10.40 -19.03
C SER A 60 -4.60 -8.90 -19.20
N LYS A 61 -4.88 -8.37 -20.38
CA LYS A 61 -4.77 -6.92 -20.65
C LYS A 61 -5.98 -6.15 -20.13
N THR A 62 -7.00 -6.86 -19.69
CA THR A 62 -8.23 -6.28 -19.12
C THR A 62 -8.06 -6.13 -17.62
N ILE A 63 -8.32 -4.92 -17.11
CA ILE A 63 -8.43 -4.69 -15.68
C ILE A 63 -9.83 -5.15 -15.26
N GLU A 64 -9.90 -6.22 -14.47
CA GLU A 64 -11.16 -6.84 -14.00
C GLU A 64 -11.87 -5.99 -12.95
N GLN A 65 -11.09 -5.27 -12.14
CA GLN A 65 -11.61 -4.38 -11.12
C GLN A 65 -10.62 -3.26 -10.82
N LYS A 66 -11.16 -2.08 -10.53
CA LYS A 66 -10.48 -0.96 -9.87
C LYS A 66 -11.23 -0.67 -8.58
N ALA A 67 -10.52 -0.51 -7.49
CA ALA A 67 -11.10 -0.13 -6.21
C ALA A 67 -10.24 0.95 -5.55
N SER A 68 -10.90 1.95 -4.93
CA SER A 68 -10.20 2.96 -4.14
C SER A 68 -9.56 2.32 -2.91
N THR A 69 -8.35 2.76 -2.58
CA THR A 69 -7.68 2.39 -1.32
C THR A 69 -7.99 3.37 -0.19
N LEU A 70 -8.67 4.47 -0.49
CA LEU A 70 -9.02 5.51 0.45
C LEU A 70 -10.41 5.30 1.02
N SER A 71 -10.58 5.69 2.29
CA SER A 71 -11.89 5.71 2.97
C SER A 71 -12.74 6.89 2.57
N GLN A 72 -12.11 7.99 2.13
CA GLN A 72 -12.74 9.26 1.79
C GLN A 72 -12.20 9.83 0.49
N SER A 73 -12.91 10.83 -0.05
CA SER A 73 -12.42 11.61 -1.18
C SER A 73 -11.19 12.42 -0.80
N ILE A 74 -10.27 12.58 -1.75
CA ILE A 74 -9.04 13.37 -1.55
C ILE A 74 -9.41 14.82 -1.23
N GLN A 75 -8.91 15.32 -0.11
CA GLN A 75 -9.15 16.70 0.31
C GLN A 75 -8.34 17.68 -0.54
N PRO A 76 -8.84 18.92 -0.77
CA PRO A 76 -8.09 19.96 -1.47
C PRO A 76 -6.72 20.20 -0.81
N GLY A 77 -5.67 20.30 -1.63
CA GLY A 77 -4.31 20.53 -1.16
C GLY A 77 -3.57 19.29 -0.64
N VAL A 78 -4.24 18.15 -0.56
CA VAL A 78 -3.64 16.86 -0.22
C VAL A 78 -3.33 16.09 -1.49
N ARG A 79 -2.12 15.55 -1.59
CA ARG A 79 -1.77 14.55 -2.58
C ARG A 79 -1.75 13.18 -1.89
N GLN A 80 -2.62 12.29 -2.33
CA GLN A 80 -2.63 10.90 -1.88
C GLN A 80 -1.89 10.01 -2.88
N ALA A 81 -1.26 8.97 -2.36
CA ALA A 81 -0.59 7.98 -3.19
C ALA A 81 -0.54 6.63 -2.47
N VAL A 82 -0.84 5.55 -3.16
CA VAL A 82 -0.56 4.22 -2.62
C VAL A 82 0.93 3.92 -2.65
N SER A 83 1.36 2.97 -1.81
CA SER A 83 2.75 2.56 -1.73
C SER A 83 2.91 1.04 -1.88
N ALA A 84 3.06 0.33 -0.80
CA ALA A 84 3.26 -1.12 -0.82
C ALA A 84 1.93 -1.86 -0.95
N ILE A 85 1.99 -3.09 -1.45
CA ILE A 85 0.88 -4.04 -1.50
C ILE A 85 1.41 -5.42 -1.17
N HIS A 86 0.72 -6.15 -0.31
CA HIS A 86 1.01 -7.55 0.02
C HIS A 86 -0.27 -8.33 0.23
N ILE A 87 -0.29 -9.55 -0.29
CA ILE A 87 -1.35 -10.52 -0.05
C ILE A 87 -1.03 -11.25 1.25
N HIS A 88 -2.06 -11.46 2.06
CA HIS A 88 -1.96 -12.30 3.26
C HIS A 88 -1.54 -13.72 2.90
N PRO A 89 -0.73 -14.42 3.72
CA PRO A 89 -0.33 -15.81 3.45
C PRO A 89 -1.49 -16.79 3.25
N SER A 90 -2.69 -16.52 3.80
CA SER A 90 -3.89 -17.34 3.52
C SER A 90 -4.48 -17.15 2.12
N GLY A 91 -4.16 -16.05 1.44
CA GLY A 91 -4.80 -15.67 0.20
C GLY A 91 -6.16 -14.99 0.34
N ASP A 92 -6.67 -14.80 1.56
CA ASP A 92 -8.02 -14.29 1.80
C ASP A 92 -8.10 -12.76 1.83
N PHE A 93 -6.95 -12.09 2.02
CA PHE A 93 -6.87 -10.64 2.18
C PHE A 93 -5.69 -10.05 1.42
N VAL A 94 -5.81 -8.78 1.04
CA VAL A 94 -4.72 -7.98 0.50
C VAL A 94 -4.68 -6.63 1.21
N TYR A 95 -3.47 -6.19 1.56
CA TYR A 95 -3.19 -4.96 2.27
C TYR A 95 -2.47 -3.98 1.35
N VAL A 96 -2.81 -2.70 1.48
CA VAL A 96 -2.21 -1.61 0.68
C VAL A 96 -1.92 -0.43 1.59
N SER A 97 -0.71 0.12 1.56
CA SER A 97 -0.41 1.34 2.31
C SER A 97 -0.72 2.60 1.50
N ASN A 98 -1.36 3.57 2.13
CA ASN A 98 -1.63 4.91 1.60
C ASN A 98 -0.73 5.94 2.26
N ARG A 99 -0.30 6.94 1.48
CA ARG A 99 0.57 8.03 1.92
C ARG A 99 -0.04 9.37 1.57
N ALA A 100 -0.03 10.29 2.52
CA ALA A 100 -0.48 11.65 2.33
C ALA A 100 0.70 12.61 2.21
N TYR A 101 0.69 13.47 1.19
CA TYR A 101 1.69 14.51 1.00
C TYR A 101 1.01 15.88 0.98
N SER A 102 1.70 16.91 1.48
CA SER A 102 1.28 18.27 1.15
C SER A 102 1.59 18.55 -0.32
N SER A 103 0.76 19.36 -0.97
CA SER A 103 1.01 19.83 -2.33
C SER A 103 2.15 20.87 -2.44
N GLY A 104 2.75 21.28 -1.31
CA GLY A 104 3.85 22.23 -1.21
C GLY A 104 5.20 21.57 -0.87
N ASN A 105 6.28 22.32 -1.05
CA ASN A 105 7.64 21.84 -0.79
C ASN A 105 7.83 21.35 0.67
N TYR A 106 8.31 20.14 0.83
CA TYR A 106 8.63 19.49 2.10
C TYR A 106 9.63 20.26 2.99
N ALA A 107 10.41 21.17 2.41
CA ALA A 107 11.54 21.86 3.07
C ALA A 107 11.14 22.97 4.05
N SER A 108 9.87 23.23 4.30
CA SER A 108 9.46 24.46 5.01
C SER A 108 8.71 24.23 6.33
N GLY A 109 8.76 23.06 6.94
CA GLY A 109 8.11 22.83 8.24
C GLY A 109 6.58 23.01 8.23
N ASN A 110 5.96 22.96 7.05
CA ASN A 110 4.53 23.12 6.90
C ASN A 110 3.80 21.85 7.38
N THR A 111 2.76 22.06 8.16
CA THR A 111 1.85 21.01 8.60
C THR A 111 1.26 20.30 7.39
N ILE A 112 1.40 18.98 7.32
CA ILE A 112 0.77 18.17 6.27
C ILE A 112 -0.74 18.25 6.47
N PRO A 113 -1.53 18.60 5.43
CA PRO A 113 -2.99 18.53 5.52
C PRO A 113 -3.43 17.12 5.88
N ASN A 114 -4.53 16.98 6.61
CA ASN A 114 -5.07 15.68 7.02
C ASN A 114 -5.43 14.83 5.79
N GLY A 115 -4.52 13.96 5.40
CA GLY A 115 -4.72 12.90 4.42
C GLY A 115 -4.59 11.53 5.10
N GLU A 116 -4.75 10.48 4.33
CA GLU A 116 -4.71 9.12 4.82
C GLU A 116 -3.28 8.56 4.74
N ASP A 117 -2.64 8.42 5.91
CA ASP A 117 -1.43 7.62 6.14
C ASP A 117 -1.85 6.35 6.86
N ASN A 118 -2.32 5.36 6.11
CA ASN A 118 -2.99 4.19 6.67
C ASN A 118 -2.65 2.91 5.91
N ILE A 119 -3.15 1.78 6.43
CA ILE A 119 -3.22 0.51 5.73
C ILE A 119 -4.69 0.25 5.37
N ALA A 120 -4.96 0.13 4.08
CA ALA A 120 -6.23 -0.34 3.56
C ALA A 120 -6.21 -1.87 3.50
N THR A 121 -7.20 -2.51 4.11
CA THR A 121 -7.40 -3.96 4.08
C THR A 121 -8.56 -4.31 3.18
N PHE A 122 -8.33 -5.20 2.24
CA PHE A 122 -9.35 -5.73 1.35
C PHE A 122 -9.53 -7.23 1.57
N LYS A 123 -10.78 -7.66 1.60
CA LYS A 123 -11.13 -9.08 1.52
C LYS A 123 -11.19 -9.52 0.07
N ILE A 124 -10.56 -10.64 -0.25
CA ILE A 124 -10.57 -11.26 -1.58
C ILE A 124 -11.74 -12.24 -1.66
N ASP A 125 -12.56 -12.12 -2.69
CA ASP A 125 -13.57 -13.11 -3.01
C ASP A 125 -12.91 -14.35 -3.63
N LYS A 126 -13.07 -15.49 -3.00
CA LYS A 126 -12.38 -16.74 -3.36
C LYS A 126 -12.74 -17.32 -4.71
N GLU A 127 -13.93 -16.98 -5.24
CA GLU A 127 -14.42 -17.48 -6.50
C GLU A 127 -14.03 -16.57 -7.67
N THR A 128 -14.12 -15.27 -7.44
CA THR A 128 -13.96 -14.28 -8.51
C THR A 128 -12.61 -13.57 -8.52
N GLY A 129 -11.90 -13.52 -7.37
CA GLY A 129 -10.69 -12.73 -7.18
C GLY A 129 -10.94 -11.23 -6.94
N ARG A 130 -12.20 -10.81 -6.93
CA ARG A 130 -12.56 -9.41 -6.67
C ARG A 130 -12.29 -9.02 -5.23
N VAL A 131 -12.01 -7.75 -5.01
CA VAL A 131 -11.66 -7.23 -3.69
C VAL A 131 -12.71 -6.28 -3.16
N ASN A 132 -12.96 -6.34 -1.84
CA ASN A 132 -13.85 -5.43 -1.13
C ASN A 132 -13.09 -4.81 0.04
N LEU A 133 -13.07 -3.47 0.12
CA LEU A 133 -12.47 -2.73 1.23
C LEU A 133 -13.24 -3.03 2.51
N ILE A 134 -12.54 -3.48 3.56
CA ILE A 134 -13.12 -3.83 4.86
C ILE A 134 -12.59 -2.99 6.01
N GLN A 135 -11.45 -2.32 5.83
CA GLN A 135 -10.86 -1.45 6.85
C GLN A 135 -9.86 -0.46 6.22
N ASN A 136 -9.80 0.74 6.80
CA ASN A 136 -8.64 1.63 6.73
C ASN A 136 -8.19 1.91 8.16
N ILE A 137 -6.95 1.61 8.51
CA ILE A 137 -6.41 1.86 9.84
C ILE A 137 -5.21 2.80 9.77
N ASP A 138 -5.24 3.90 10.55
CA ASP A 138 -4.13 4.87 10.63
C ASP A 138 -2.86 4.18 11.12
N THR A 139 -1.71 4.52 10.52
CA THR A 139 -0.41 4.02 10.97
C THR A 139 0.18 4.84 12.11
N ASN A 140 -0.55 5.85 12.61
CA ASN A 140 -0.10 6.77 13.67
C ASN A 140 1.30 7.35 13.41
N GLY A 141 1.58 7.62 12.14
CA GLY A 141 2.83 8.16 11.67
C GLY A 141 2.65 8.89 10.35
N SER A 142 3.72 9.02 9.59
CA SER A 142 3.70 9.70 8.30
C SER A 142 4.38 8.86 7.23
N LEU A 143 3.77 8.88 6.04
CA LEU A 143 4.31 8.25 4.84
C LEU A 143 4.65 6.76 5.05
N PRO A 144 3.68 5.88 5.36
CA PRO A 144 3.91 4.43 5.46
C PRO A 144 4.33 3.86 4.10
N ARG A 145 5.64 3.94 3.83
CA ARG A 145 6.22 3.63 2.53
C ARG A 145 6.28 2.15 2.25
N THR A 146 6.55 1.38 3.28
CA THR A 146 6.60 -0.09 3.22
C THR A 146 5.93 -0.68 4.45
N PHE A 147 5.47 -1.89 4.28
CA PHE A 147 5.07 -2.77 5.37
C PHE A 147 5.42 -4.20 5.01
N SER A 148 5.42 -5.08 5.97
CA SER A 148 5.61 -6.50 5.77
C SER A 148 4.63 -7.28 6.63
N ILE A 149 4.25 -8.46 6.16
CA ILE A 149 3.43 -9.43 6.89
C ILE A 149 4.35 -10.58 7.30
N ASP A 150 4.26 -11.02 8.55
CA ASP A 150 5.03 -12.18 8.99
C ASP A 150 4.55 -13.47 8.29
N PRO A 151 5.43 -14.46 8.12
CA PRO A 151 5.06 -15.70 7.41
C PRO A 151 3.88 -16.46 8.02
N SER A 152 3.60 -16.28 9.32
CA SER A 152 2.42 -16.88 9.97
C SER A 152 1.10 -16.16 9.65
N GLY A 153 1.17 -14.95 9.09
CA GLY A 153 0.00 -14.13 8.80
C GLY A 153 -0.63 -13.49 10.04
N ARG A 154 0.05 -13.46 11.17
CA ARG A 154 -0.52 -12.92 12.43
C ARG A 154 -0.13 -11.50 12.74
N LEU A 155 0.95 -11.02 12.11
CA LEU A 155 1.50 -9.70 12.38
C LEU A 155 1.76 -8.96 11.07
N LEU A 156 1.55 -7.64 11.12
CA LEU A 156 1.96 -6.70 10.09
C LEU A 156 2.79 -5.60 10.74
N ILE A 157 3.94 -5.29 10.16
CA ILE A 157 4.77 -4.15 10.57
C ILE A 157 4.77 -3.10 9.47
N ALA A 158 4.43 -1.85 9.80
CA ALA A 158 4.44 -0.71 8.88
C ALA A 158 5.54 0.28 9.25
N ALA A 159 6.30 0.73 8.25
CA ALA A 159 7.35 1.72 8.40
C ALA A 159 6.85 3.10 7.96
N ASN A 160 6.64 4.00 8.93
CA ASN A 160 6.40 5.42 8.72
C ASN A 160 7.73 6.10 8.43
N SER A 161 7.94 6.47 7.17
CA SER A 161 9.28 6.68 6.62
C SER A 161 9.88 8.04 6.94
N GLU A 162 9.09 9.04 7.25
CA GLU A 162 9.56 10.42 7.43
C GLU A 162 8.90 11.07 8.65
N PRO A 163 9.63 11.94 9.39
CA PRO A 163 9.00 12.73 10.44
C PRO A 163 8.03 13.74 9.82
N ALA A 164 6.98 14.08 10.54
CA ALA A 164 5.99 15.02 10.07
C ALA A 164 5.35 15.82 11.21
N SER A 165 4.71 16.93 10.85
CA SER A 165 3.84 17.68 11.73
C SER A 165 2.40 17.54 11.24
N LYS A 166 1.52 17.01 12.07
CA LYS A 166 0.07 16.90 11.76
C LYS A 166 -0.74 17.69 12.78
N LYS A 167 -1.95 18.11 12.41
CA LYS A 167 -2.92 18.63 13.36
C LYS A 167 -3.72 17.46 13.95
N ASN A 168 -3.82 17.40 15.28
CA ASN A 168 -4.72 16.48 15.95
C ASN A 168 -6.18 16.97 15.84
N GLU A 169 -7.12 16.20 16.39
CA GLU A 169 -8.55 16.53 16.39
C GLU A 169 -8.87 17.86 17.08
N LEU A 170 -8.03 18.31 18.00
CA LEU A 170 -8.15 19.59 18.69
C LEU A 170 -7.50 20.75 17.92
N GLY A 171 -6.98 20.52 16.70
CA GLY A 171 -6.31 21.51 15.88
C GLY A 171 -4.88 21.86 16.34
N GLN A 172 -4.33 21.16 17.33
CA GLN A 172 -2.97 21.37 17.82
C GLN A 172 -1.97 20.65 16.90
N VAL A 173 -0.83 21.30 16.65
CA VAL A 173 0.27 20.70 15.89
C VAL A 173 1.00 19.67 16.76
N VAL A 174 1.04 18.44 16.33
CA VAL A 174 1.79 17.34 16.94
C VAL A 174 2.91 16.90 16.03
N GLN A 175 4.07 16.59 16.61
CA GLN A 175 5.21 16.04 15.88
C GLN A 175 5.09 14.52 15.84
N LEU A 176 5.20 13.95 14.66
CA LEU A 176 5.24 12.51 14.43
C LEU A 176 6.67 12.14 14.05
N PRO A 177 7.40 11.41 14.90
CA PRO A 177 8.71 10.89 14.54
C PRO A 177 8.59 9.76 13.52
N VAL A 178 9.69 9.41 12.90
CA VAL A 178 9.84 8.14 12.20
C VAL A 178 9.48 6.99 13.13
N SER A 179 8.71 6.02 12.66
CA SER A 179 8.22 4.93 13.53
C SER A 179 7.97 3.63 12.79
N LEU A 180 8.07 2.53 13.53
CA LEU A 180 7.55 1.23 13.15
C LEU A 180 6.29 0.96 13.95
N ASN A 181 5.18 0.68 13.26
CA ASN A 181 3.93 0.29 13.90
C ASN A 181 3.63 -1.17 13.66
N LEU A 182 3.41 -1.89 14.74
CA LEU A 182 3.07 -3.30 14.74
C LEU A 182 1.56 -3.46 14.90
N PHE A 183 0.98 -4.28 14.05
CA PHE A 183 -0.44 -4.65 14.06
C PHE A 183 -0.61 -6.14 14.20
N LYS A 184 -1.57 -6.57 15.00
CA LYS A 184 -2.09 -7.94 14.97
C LYS A 184 -3.09 -8.06 13.84
N ILE A 185 -3.06 -9.19 13.14
CA ILE A 185 -4.02 -9.54 12.09
C ILE A 185 -5.03 -10.50 12.69
N GLY A 186 -6.31 -10.11 12.69
CA GLY A 186 -7.42 -10.96 13.13
C GLY A 186 -7.82 -11.99 12.07
N ASP A 187 -8.60 -12.98 12.47
CA ASP A 187 -9.13 -14.02 11.57
C ASP A 187 -10.03 -13.44 10.46
N ASP A 188 -10.59 -12.25 10.68
CA ASP A 188 -11.37 -11.51 9.70
C ASP A 188 -10.51 -10.62 8.78
N GLY A 189 -9.18 -10.69 8.92
CA GLY A 189 -8.18 -9.93 8.18
C GLY A 189 -7.99 -8.49 8.68
N LYS A 190 -8.77 -8.03 9.63
CA LYS A 190 -8.64 -6.68 10.16
C LYS A 190 -7.39 -6.53 11.02
N LEU A 191 -6.85 -5.34 10.99
CA LEU A 191 -5.67 -4.96 11.76
C LEU A 191 -6.09 -4.32 13.08
N GLU A 192 -5.41 -4.69 14.14
CA GLU A 192 -5.47 -4.06 15.46
C GLU A 192 -4.07 -3.60 15.84
N GLN A 193 -3.91 -2.31 16.17
CA GLN A 193 -2.62 -1.78 16.56
C GLN A 193 -2.16 -2.41 17.88
N SER A 194 -0.92 -2.89 17.89
CA SER A 194 -0.31 -3.54 19.05
C SER A 194 0.78 -2.67 19.68
N GLU A 195 1.75 -2.23 18.89
CA GLU A 195 2.91 -1.48 19.38
C GLU A 195 3.31 -0.36 18.41
N ASN A 196 3.96 0.66 18.96
CA ASN A 196 4.61 1.73 18.19
C ASN A 196 6.03 1.92 18.71
N LEU A 197 7.02 1.72 17.83
CA LEU A 197 8.42 1.97 18.09
C LEU A 197 8.83 3.26 17.39
N SER A 198 8.94 4.33 18.14
CA SER A 198 9.35 5.65 17.62
C SER A 198 10.85 5.85 17.68
N PHE A 199 11.38 6.44 16.62
CA PHE A 199 12.80 6.79 16.48
C PHE A 199 12.93 8.31 16.46
N PRO A 200 13.25 8.96 17.60
CA PRO A 200 13.38 10.41 17.66
C PRO A 200 14.64 10.86 16.93
N GLY A 201 14.51 11.92 16.14
CA GLY A 201 15.60 12.51 15.35
C GLY A 201 15.05 13.10 14.04
N GLU A 202 15.50 14.32 13.69
CA GLU A 202 14.99 15.03 12.49
C GLU A 202 15.54 14.46 11.18
N ASP A 203 16.69 13.78 11.21
CA ASP A 203 17.39 13.27 10.02
C ASP A 203 17.19 11.77 9.79
N GLN A 204 16.22 11.13 10.48
CA GLN A 204 16.00 9.70 10.35
C GLN A 204 14.98 9.40 9.24
N LEU A 205 15.29 8.38 8.45
CA LEU A 205 14.40 7.85 7.41
C LEU A 205 14.29 6.33 7.57
N LEU A 206 13.04 5.81 7.58
CA LEU A 206 12.78 4.38 7.51
C LEU A 206 12.32 3.99 6.12
N PHE A 207 13.20 3.43 5.33
CA PHE A 207 12.92 3.11 3.94
C PHE A 207 12.27 1.74 3.75
N TRP A 208 12.59 0.81 4.63
CA TRP A 208 12.13 -0.57 4.54
C TRP A 208 12.06 -1.22 5.92
N ALA A 209 11.05 -2.08 6.11
CA ALA A 209 10.92 -2.98 7.25
C ALA A 209 10.43 -4.34 6.77
N GLY A 210 10.89 -5.41 7.44
CA GLY A 210 10.48 -6.78 7.12
C GLY A 210 10.78 -7.74 8.25
N PHE A 211 10.14 -8.90 8.19
CA PHE A 211 10.43 -10.04 9.06
C PHE A 211 11.54 -10.89 8.44
N LEU A 212 12.35 -11.53 9.30
CA LEU A 212 13.42 -12.45 8.93
C LEU A 212 12.93 -13.88 9.05
#